data_efba7c55365df70f6ac64c4555acd520
#
_entry.id   efba7c55365df70f6ac64c4555acd520
#
_cell.length_a   1.000
_cell.length_b   1.000
_cell.length_c   1.000
_cell.angle_alpha   90.00
_cell.angle_beta   90.00
_cell.angle_gamma   90.00
#
_symmetry.space_group_name_H-M   'P 1'
#
loop_
_entity.id
_entity.type
_entity.pdbx_description
1 polymer ?
#
loop_
_entity_poly.entity_id
_entity_poly.type
_entity_poly.pdbx_seq_one_letter_code
_entity_poly.pdbx_strand_id
1 'polypeptide(L)'
;RAFMSEPKLLCIDEPSTGLAPKLRQEVFEKILEINRMGITVLLVEQEVSMVFKMACRNYVLSSGKIIAQGTGQQLLEDEVLRKTYLGL
;
A
#
# COMPACT_ATOMS: atom_id res chain seq x y z
N ARG A 1 0.27 -15.63 15.58
CA ARG A 1 -0.42 -16.38 14.56
C ARG A 1 -1.71 -15.73 14.13
N ALA A 2 -1.62 -15.01 13.03
CA ALA A 2 -2.72 -14.19 12.55
C ALA A 2 -3.99 -15.00 12.27
N PHE A 3 -3.86 -16.21 11.75
CA PHE A 3 -5.03 -16.96 11.29
C PHE A 3 -5.79 -17.74 12.38
N MET A 4 -5.19 -17.89 13.54
CA MET A 4 -5.84 -18.64 14.61
C MET A 4 -6.93 -17.82 15.31
N SER A 5 -6.85 -16.50 15.25
CA SER A 5 -7.82 -15.61 15.89
C SER A 5 -8.81 -15.01 14.90
N GLU A 6 -8.80 -15.44 13.64
CA GLU A 6 -9.62 -14.88 12.57
C GLU A 6 -9.55 -13.35 12.56
N PRO A 7 -8.37 -12.77 12.28
CA PRO A 7 -8.21 -11.32 12.36
C PRO A 7 -9.10 -10.60 11.35
N LYS A 8 -9.63 -9.46 11.74
CA LYS A 8 -10.39 -8.58 10.86
C LYS A 8 -9.49 -7.54 10.22
N LEU A 9 -8.34 -7.32 10.80
CA LEU A 9 -7.37 -6.34 10.33
C LEU A 9 -5.97 -6.95 10.38
N LEU A 10 -5.25 -6.83 9.27
CA LEU A 10 -3.86 -7.25 9.16
C LEU A 10 -3.02 -6.04 8.79
N CYS A 11 -1.98 -5.75 9.57
CA CYS A 11 -1.04 -4.67 9.29
C CYS A 11 0.25 -5.24 8.76
N ILE A 12 0.70 -4.75 7.60
CA ILE A 12 1.93 -5.22 6.94
C ILE A 12 2.82 -4.02 6.65
N ASP A 13 4.05 -4.08 7.13
CA ASP A 13 5.01 -2.97 7.03
C ASP A 13 6.09 -3.29 6.01
N GLU A 14 6.09 -2.56 4.90
CA GLU A 14 7.08 -2.63 3.83
C GLU A 14 7.42 -4.05 3.38
N PRO A 15 6.43 -4.86 2.99
CA PRO A 15 6.67 -6.27 2.66
C PRO A 15 7.52 -6.47 1.41
N SER A 16 7.65 -5.47 0.54
CA SER A 16 8.42 -5.59 -0.69
C SER A 16 9.88 -5.15 -0.57
N THR A 17 10.29 -4.63 0.59
CA THR A 17 11.64 -4.11 0.79
C THR A 17 12.69 -5.20 0.55
N GLY A 18 13.66 -4.90 -0.31
CA GLY A 18 14.75 -5.81 -0.62
C GLY A 18 14.41 -6.93 -1.59
N LEU A 19 13.19 -7.01 -2.08
CA LEU A 19 12.76 -8.07 -2.99
C LEU A 19 12.97 -7.67 -4.45
N ALA A 20 13.31 -8.66 -5.29
CA ALA A 20 13.34 -8.50 -6.74
C ALA A 20 11.93 -8.22 -7.26
N PRO A 21 11.78 -7.54 -8.43
CA PRO A 21 10.47 -7.15 -8.95
C PRO A 21 9.46 -8.28 -9.04
N LYS A 22 9.89 -9.46 -9.47
CA LYS A 22 8.99 -10.61 -9.59
C LYS A 22 8.46 -11.05 -8.23
N LEU A 23 9.34 -11.10 -7.23
CA LEU A 23 8.94 -11.48 -5.87
C LEU A 23 8.05 -10.44 -5.24
N ARG A 24 8.29 -9.15 -5.52
CA ARG A 24 7.41 -8.08 -5.05
C ARG A 24 6.00 -8.26 -5.57
N GLN A 25 5.87 -8.59 -6.84
CA GLN A 25 4.57 -8.81 -7.45
C GLN A 25 3.85 -9.98 -6.78
N GLU A 26 4.55 -11.08 -6.53
CA GLU A 26 3.99 -12.24 -5.86
C GLU A 26 3.49 -11.91 -4.45
N VAL A 27 4.27 -11.11 -3.71
CA VAL A 27 3.87 -10.68 -2.37
C VAL A 27 2.59 -9.84 -2.43
N PHE A 28 2.51 -8.89 -3.35
CA PHE A 28 1.31 -8.06 -3.48
C PHE A 28 0.09 -8.86 -3.91
N GLU A 29 0.26 -9.86 -4.76
CA GLU A 29 -0.83 -10.76 -5.14
C GLU A 29 -1.36 -11.54 -3.94
N LYS A 30 -0.47 -12.00 -3.06
CA LYS A 30 -0.85 -12.67 -1.82
C LYS A 30 -1.63 -11.74 -0.89
N ILE A 31 -1.21 -10.50 -0.79
CA ILE A 31 -1.92 -9.50 0.03
C ILE A 31 -3.33 -9.27 -0.51
N LEU A 32 -3.48 -9.19 -1.83
CA LEU A 32 -4.81 -9.06 -2.43
C LEU A 32 -5.69 -10.27 -2.16
N GLU A 33 -5.12 -11.48 -2.21
CA GLU A 33 -5.86 -12.71 -1.88
C GLU A 33 -6.38 -12.66 -0.44
N ILE A 34 -5.52 -12.25 0.51
CA ILE A 34 -5.91 -12.12 1.92
C ILE A 34 -7.06 -11.15 2.07
N ASN A 35 -6.98 -10.02 1.38
CA ASN A 35 -8.06 -9.01 1.42
C ASN A 35 -9.36 -9.55 0.86
N ARG A 36 -9.29 -10.32 -0.24
CA ARG A 36 -10.49 -10.94 -0.84
C ARG A 36 -11.14 -11.95 0.06
N MET A 37 -10.41 -12.50 1.02
CA MET A 37 -10.96 -13.41 2.02
C MET A 37 -11.74 -12.67 3.12
N GLY A 38 -11.89 -11.35 3.01
CA GLY A 38 -12.64 -10.56 3.97
C GLY A 38 -11.79 -9.90 5.06
N ILE A 39 -10.48 -9.97 4.93
CA ILE A 39 -9.57 -9.35 5.90
C ILE A 39 -9.19 -7.96 5.42
N THR A 40 -9.43 -6.95 6.26
CA THR A 40 -8.98 -5.59 5.97
C THR A 40 -7.45 -5.53 6.13
N VAL A 41 -6.77 -4.98 5.14
CA VAL A 41 -5.31 -4.89 5.16
C VAL A 41 -4.88 -3.42 5.22
N LEU A 42 -4.05 -3.10 6.20
CA LEU A 42 -3.35 -1.82 6.27
C LEU A 42 -1.92 -2.08 5.80
N LEU A 43 -1.57 -1.51 4.66
CA LEU A 43 -0.29 -1.74 4.02
C LEU A 43 0.55 -0.47 4.07
N VAL A 44 1.76 -0.58 4.63
CA VAL A 44 2.74 0.52 4.62
C VAL A 44 3.79 0.18 3.59
N GLU A 45 3.98 1.05 2.59
CA GLU A 45 4.91 0.81 1.50
C GLU A 45 5.53 2.09 0.96
N GLN A 46 6.71 1.95 0.39
CA GLN A 46 7.36 3.03 -0.35
C GLN A 46 7.19 2.88 -1.86
N GLU A 47 6.85 1.68 -2.33
CA GLU A 47 6.63 1.40 -3.75
C GLU A 47 5.24 1.87 -4.17
N VAL A 48 5.17 3.13 -4.58
CA VAL A 48 3.91 3.84 -4.79
C VAL A 48 3.09 3.27 -5.94
N SER A 49 3.76 2.92 -7.04
CA SER A 49 3.07 2.49 -8.26
C SER A 49 2.20 1.26 -8.04
N MET A 50 2.71 0.28 -7.29
CA MET A 50 1.94 -0.93 -6.98
C MET A 50 0.82 -0.66 -6.01
N VAL A 51 1.11 0.10 -4.96
CA VAL A 51 0.12 0.40 -3.92
C VAL A 51 -1.07 1.17 -4.48
N PHE A 52 -0.80 2.16 -5.33
CA PHE A 52 -1.87 2.98 -5.91
C PHE A 52 -2.78 2.19 -6.85
N LYS A 53 -2.29 1.10 -7.43
CA LYS A 53 -3.12 0.23 -8.27
C LYS A 53 -4.01 -0.69 -7.48
N MET A 54 -3.58 -1.11 -6.28
CA MET A 54 -4.27 -2.13 -5.52
C MET A 54 -5.11 -1.59 -4.36
N ALA A 55 -4.71 -0.48 -3.76
CA ALA A 55 -5.37 0.04 -2.57
C ALA A 55 -6.53 0.97 -2.93
N CYS A 56 -7.67 0.81 -2.23
CA CYS A 56 -8.85 1.66 -2.43
C CYS A 56 -8.63 3.05 -1.85
N ARG A 57 -7.96 3.13 -0.71
CA ARG A 57 -7.68 4.39 -0.02
C ARG A 57 -6.22 4.45 0.35
N ASN A 58 -5.63 5.59 0.08
CA ASN A 58 -4.21 5.81 0.32
C ASN A 58 -4.00 7.06 1.16
N TYR A 59 -3.02 7.01 2.04
CA TYR A 59 -2.57 8.12 2.85
C TYR A 59 -1.10 8.34 2.60
N VAL A 60 -0.72 9.57 2.25
CA VAL A 60 0.69 9.92 2.04
C VAL A 60 1.18 10.63 3.28
N LEU A 61 2.25 10.09 3.88
CA LEU A 61 2.84 10.66 5.08
C LEU A 61 4.18 11.31 4.77
N SER A 62 4.43 12.46 5.39
CA SER A 62 5.73 13.13 5.34
C SER A 62 6.00 13.76 6.69
N SER A 63 7.17 13.47 7.24
CA SER A 63 7.59 13.96 8.56
C SER A 63 6.55 13.73 9.65
N GLY A 64 5.96 12.52 9.65
CA GLY A 64 4.99 12.12 10.66
C GLY A 64 3.60 12.70 10.50
N LYS A 65 3.31 13.35 9.38
CA LYS A 65 2.01 13.97 9.14
C LYS A 65 1.40 13.43 7.84
N ILE A 66 0.08 13.31 7.83
CA ILE A 66 -0.66 12.98 6.61
C ILE A 66 -0.75 14.26 5.77
N ILE A 67 -0.14 14.24 4.59
CA ILE A 67 -0.12 15.38 3.67
C ILE A 67 -1.13 15.26 2.54
N ALA A 68 -1.62 14.04 2.28
CA ALA A 68 -2.62 13.80 1.23
C ALA A 68 -3.32 12.48 1.50
N GLN A 69 -4.54 12.35 0.97
CA GLN A 69 -5.31 11.10 1.03
C GLN A 69 -6.25 11.02 -0.15
N GLY A 70 -6.58 9.80 -0.56
CA GLY A 70 -7.52 9.57 -1.65
C GLY A 70 -7.24 8.27 -2.37
N THR A 71 -7.86 8.11 -3.55
CA THR A 71 -7.58 7.00 -4.43
C THR A 71 -6.20 7.19 -5.07
N GLY A 72 -5.62 6.09 -5.57
CA GLY A 72 -4.35 6.18 -6.28
C GLY A 72 -4.41 7.14 -7.47
N GLN A 73 -5.52 7.10 -8.21
CA GLN A 73 -5.71 7.99 -9.35
C GLN A 73 -5.76 9.46 -8.94
N GLN A 74 -6.49 9.78 -7.87
CA GLN A 74 -6.57 11.15 -7.37
C GLN A 74 -5.21 11.69 -6.97
N LEU A 75 -4.39 10.87 -6.31
CA LEU A 75 -3.07 11.28 -5.86
C LEU A 75 -2.09 11.45 -7.03
N LEU A 76 -2.20 10.62 -8.05
CA LEU A 76 -1.34 10.72 -9.24
C LEU A 76 -1.69 11.94 -10.09
N GLU A 77 -2.92 12.44 -10.02
CA GLU A 77 -3.33 13.64 -10.73
C GLU A 77 -2.78 14.92 -10.10
N ASP A 78 -2.37 14.85 -8.83
CA ASP A 78 -1.75 15.99 -8.16
C ASP A 78 -0.28 16.10 -8.56
N GLU A 79 0.02 17.04 -9.45
CA GLU A 79 1.36 17.22 -9.99
C GLU A 79 2.39 17.58 -8.94
N VAL A 80 2.04 18.46 -8.01
CA VAL A 80 2.94 18.87 -6.94
C VAL A 80 3.27 17.71 -6.02
N LEU A 81 2.26 16.95 -5.62
CA LEU A 81 2.43 15.78 -4.78
C LEU A 81 3.32 14.75 -5.48
N ARG A 82 3.02 14.46 -6.74
CA ARG A 82 3.75 13.47 -7.52
C ARG A 82 5.23 13.81 -7.64
N LYS A 83 5.53 15.05 -7.98
CA LYS A 83 6.92 15.49 -8.19
C LYS A 83 7.69 15.67 -6.89
N THR A 84 7.03 16.20 -5.87
CA THR A 84 7.70 16.57 -4.62
C THR A 84 7.87 15.37 -3.67
N TYR A 85 6.85 14.52 -3.56
CA TYR A 85 6.80 13.49 -2.53
C TYR A 85 6.83 12.07 -3.05
N LEU A 86 6.28 11.81 -4.22
CA LEU A 86 6.14 10.44 -4.73
C LEU A 86 7.28 10.00 -5.64
N GLY A 87 8.08 10.94 -6.14
CA GLY A 87 9.21 10.62 -7.00
C GLY A 87 8.82 10.15 -8.40
N LEU A 88 7.65 10.54 -8.84
CA LEU A 88 7.11 10.09 -10.13
C LEU A 88 7.07 11.20 -11.18
#